data_986dc45b206248010b1f282b9346e979
#
_entry.id   986dc45b206248010b1f282b9346e979
#
_cell.length_a   1.000
_cell.length_b   1.000
_cell.length_c   1.000
_cell.angle_alpha   90.00
_cell.angle_beta   90.00
_cell.angle_gamma   90.00
#
_symmetry.space_group_name_H-M   'P 1'
#
loop_
_entity.id
_entity.type
_entity.pdbx_description
1 polymer ?
#
loop_
_entity_poly.entity_id
_entity_poly.type
_entity_poly.pdbx_seq_one_letter_code
_entity_poly.pdbx_strand_id
1 'polypeptide(L)'
;MVRALSVLFVLLCTACGLAEDDRDEDNKYIYLDFYDKAFEAYCLEKFDTNGDGRISRYEAQRVRRMSCPGRGIASLTDIREFFNLRELDCSGNDLTRLDLTACTYLERLDCRDNALVSLDLDGVRGLVWMDCSGNDLPRLDLHSTASLLTLDCRGNALTTLDVASCDANLKADVRSNPGLTTVYCLVSQ
;
A
#
# COMPACT_ATOMS: atom_id res chain seq x y z
N MET A 1 -36.14 -45.62 0.24
CA MET A 1 -36.71 -44.35 -0.22
C MET A 1 -36.98 -43.49 1.01
N VAL A 2 -36.06 -42.64 1.39
CA VAL A 2 -36.25 -41.66 2.48
C VAL A 2 -35.86 -40.29 1.93
N ARG A 3 -36.86 -39.43 1.81
CA ARG A 3 -36.69 -38.03 1.37
C ARG A 3 -36.14 -37.20 2.50
N ALA A 4 -35.01 -36.56 2.30
CA ALA A 4 -34.50 -35.55 3.19
C ALA A 4 -35.37 -34.29 3.09
N LEU A 5 -35.96 -33.88 4.21
CA LEU A 5 -36.71 -32.65 4.37
C LEU A 5 -35.70 -31.54 4.74
N SER A 6 -35.51 -30.63 3.80
CA SER A 6 -34.77 -29.40 4.04
C SER A 6 -35.65 -28.46 4.86
N VAL A 7 -35.27 -28.22 6.12
CA VAL A 7 -35.95 -27.25 6.97
C VAL A 7 -35.25 -25.91 6.82
N LEU A 8 -35.89 -25.01 6.08
CA LEU A 8 -35.54 -23.61 5.98
C LEU A 8 -35.92 -22.91 7.31
N PHE A 9 -34.93 -22.64 8.15
CA PHE A 9 -35.15 -21.85 9.37
C PHE A 9 -34.95 -20.38 9.03
N VAL A 10 -36.05 -19.69 8.69
CA VAL A 10 -36.07 -18.22 8.64
C VAL A 10 -36.33 -17.72 10.06
N LEU A 11 -35.30 -17.34 10.78
CA LEU A 11 -35.45 -16.55 11.98
C LEU A 11 -35.48 -15.05 11.60
N LEU A 12 -36.68 -14.47 11.62
CA LEU A 12 -36.82 -13.02 11.69
C LEU A 12 -36.36 -12.56 13.10
N CYS A 13 -35.17 -11.98 13.18
CA CYS A 13 -34.77 -11.22 14.35
C CYS A 13 -34.84 -9.73 13.98
N THR A 14 -35.98 -9.11 14.31
CA THR A 14 -36.12 -7.65 14.31
C THR A 14 -35.50 -7.12 15.61
N ALA A 15 -34.26 -6.67 15.56
CA ALA A 15 -33.73 -5.69 16.52
C ALA A 15 -32.44 -5.05 15.99
N CYS A 16 -32.58 -3.77 15.68
CA CYS A 16 -31.59 -2.71 15.81
C CYS A 16 -30.19 -2.91 15.24
N GLY A 17 -29.98 -2.37 14.03
CA GLY A 17 -28.84 -1.54 13.71
C GLY A 17 -27.46 -2.19 13.73
N LEU A 18 -27.09 -2.74 12.67
CA LEU A 18 -25.82 -2.66 11.93
C LEU A 18 -26.03 -3.63 10.76
N ALA A 19 -26.37 -3.14 9.61
CA ALA A 19 -26.18 -3.91 8.38
C ALA A 19 -24.68 -4.10 8.25
N GLU A 20 -24.14 -5.21 8.73
CA GLU A 20 -22.86 -5.71 8.25
C GLU A 20 -23.05 -5.89 6.75
N ASP A 21 -22.23 -5.23 5.97
CA ASP A 21 -22.33 -5.24 4.51
C ASP A 21 -22.22 -6.72 4.06
N ASP A 22 -23.25 -7.28 3.42
CA ASP A 22 -23.30 -8.68 2.96
C ASP A 22 -22.05 -9.07 2.14
N ARG A 23 -21.32 -8.07 1.57
CA ARG A 23 -20.03 -8.24 0.91
C ARG A 23 -18.90 -8.72 1.82
N ASP A 24 -19.00 -8.48 3.12
CA ASP A 24 -17.99 -8.91 4.10
C ASP A 24 -18.04 -10.44 4.33
N GLU A 25 -19.19 -11.06 4.26
CA GLU A 25 -19.33 -12.51 4.40
C GLU A 25 -18.74 -13.26 3.19
N ASP A 26 -18.91 -12.75 1.97
CA ASP A 26 -18.36 -13.36 0.76
C ASP A 26 -16.83 -13.32 0.75
N ASN A 27 -16.22 -12.24 1.27
CA ASN A 27 -14.77 -12.08 1.32
C ASN A 27 -14.07 -12.93 2.39
N LYS A 28 -14.80 -13.42 3.38
CA LYS A 28 -14.27 -14.23 4.50
C LYS A 28 -13.68 -15.56 4.06
N TYR A 29 -14.15 -16.10 2.94
CA TYR A 29 -13.74 -17.40 2.42
C TYR A 29 -12.94 -17.30 1.12
N ILE A 30 -12.61 -16.09 0.66
CA ILE A 30 -11.72 -15.87 -0.49
C ILE A 30 -10.32 -15.62 0.07
N TYR A 31 -9.44 -16.58 -0.10
CA TYR A 31 -8.07 -16.52 0.40
C TYR A 31 -7.11 -15.99 -0.64
N LEU A 32 -6.08 -15.28 -0.16
CA LEU A 32 -5.01 -14.76 -1.00
C LEU A 32 -4.00 -15.87 -1.31
N ASP A 33 -3.46 -15.84 -2.51
CA ASP A 33 -2.32 -16.65 -2.95
C ASP A 33 -1.14 -15.72 -3.18
N PHE A 34 -0.21 -15.71 -2.23
CA PHE A 34 0.90 -14.76 -2.22
C PHE A 34 2.01 -15.19 -3.18
N TYR A 35 2.45 -14.25 -3.99
CA TYR A 35 3.59 -14.44 -4.87
C TYR A 35 4.91 -14.54 -4.08
N ASP A 36 5.08 -13.71 -3.06
CA ASP A 36 6.28 -13.64 -2.22
C ASP A 36 6.06 -14.34 -0.88
N LYS A 37 6.89 -15.34 -0.58
CA LYS A 37 6.72 -16.16 0.63
C LYS A 37 7.17 -15.46 1.91
N ALA A 38 8.06 -14.48 1.82
CA ALA A 38 8.44 -13.66 2.98
C ALA A 38 7.29 -12.69 3.32
N PHE A 39 6.62 -12.15 2.29
CA PHE A 39 5.43 -11.33 2.50
C PHE A 39 4.25 -12.14 3.05
N GLU A 40 4.01 -13.35 2.52
CA GLU A 40 3.00 -14.28 3.06
C GLU A 40 3.25 -14.56 4.55
N ALA A 41 4.50 -14.95 4.91
CA ALA A 41 4.86 -15.25 6.28
C ALA A 41 4.63 -14.06 7.22
N TYR A 42 4.98 -12.85 6.77
CA TYR A 42 4.69 -11.63 7.53
C TYR A 42 3.18 -11.41 7.70
N CYS A 43 2.39 -11.58 6.64
CA CYS A 43 0.93 -11.40 6.71
C CYS A 43 0.29 -12.41 7.65
N LEU A 44 0.70 -13.68 7.60
CA LEU A 44 0.23 -14.72 8.53
C LEU A 44 0.58 -14.39 9.99
N GLU A 45 1.80 -13.88 10.24
CA GLU A 45 2.21 -13.48 11.60
C GLU A 45 1.33 -12.35 12.17
N LYS A 46 0.88 -11.42 11.31
CA LYS A 46 0.28 -10.15 11.76
C LYS A 46 -1.23 -10.05 11.56
N PHE A 47 -1.76 -10.68 10.51
CA PHE A 47 -3.12 -10.42 10.03
C PHE A 47 -4.01 -11.66 9.93
N ASP A 48 -3.49 -12.87 10.18
CA ASP A 48 -4.30 -14.08 10.36
C ASP A 48 -5.04 -13.99 11.71
N THR A 49 -6.23 -13.38 11.67
CA THR A 49 -7.00 -13.07 12.87
C THR A 49 -7.83 -14.25 13.39
N ASN A 50 -8.13 -15.20 12.51
CA ASN A 50 -8.91 -16.40 12.83
C ASN A 50 -8.02 -17.62 13.15
N GLY A 51 -6.70 -17.54 12.85
CA GLY A 51 -5.72 -18.59 13.13
C GLY A 51 -5.84 -19.81 12.22
N ASP A 52 -6.41 -19.64 11.00
CA ASP A 52 -6.60 -20.75 10.06
C ASP A 52 -5.37 -21.02 9.17
N GLY A 53 -4.31 -20.22 9.32
CA GLY A 53 -3.06 -20.34 8.58
C GLY A 53 -3.15 -19.80 7.15
N ARG A 54 -4.13 -18.95 6.86
CA ARG A 54 -4.35 -18.32 5.57
C ARG A 54 -4.77 -16.86 5.76
N ILE A 55 -4.60 -16.05 4.74
CA ILE A 55 -5.11 -14.68 4.73
C ILE A 55 -6.30 -14.60 3.78
N SER A 56 -7.46 -14.28 4.32
CA SER A 56 -8.66 -14.00 3.54
C SER A 56 -8.67 -12.54 3.05
N ARG A 57 -9.45 -12.25 2.01
CA ARG A 57 -9.72 -10.86 1.60
C ARG A 57 -10.33 -10.03 2.72
N TYR A 58 -11.17 -10.64 3.53
CA TYR A 58 -11.77 -10.00 4.69
C TYR A 58 -10.73 -9.47 5.67
N GLU A 59 -9.69 -10.25 5.96
CA GLU A 59 -8.58 -9.84 6.83
C GLU A 59 -7.71 -8.78 6.17
N ALA A 60 -7.32 -8.97 4.91
CA ALA A 60 -6.51 -8.03 4.16
C ALA A 60 -7.17 -6.64 4.08
N GLN A 61 -8.46 -6.57 3.82
CA GLN A 61 -9.22 -5.32 3.69
C GLN A 61 -9.37 -4.55 5.01
N ARG A 62 -9.13 -5.18 6.16
CA ARG A 62 -9.16 -4.54 7.48
C ARG A 62 -7.84 -3.92 7.89
N VAL A 63 -6.77 -4.21 7.18
CA VAL A 63 -5.44 -3.67 7.48
C VAL A 63 -5.40 -2.19 7.09
N ARG A 64 -5.04 -1.34 8.04
CA ARG A 64 -4.85 0.10 7.87
C ARG A 64 -3.38 0.49 7.97
N ARG A 65 -2.59 -0.29 8.66
CA ARG A 65 -1.16 -0.07 8.86
C ARG A 65 -0.41 -1.37 8.64
N MET A 66 0.67 -1.27 7.88
CA MET A 66 1.56 -2.39 7.60
C MET A 66 3.00 -1.92 7.81
N SER A 67 3.77 -2.67 8.61
CA SER A 67 5.18 -2.39 8.85
C SER A 67 5.95 -3.70 8.78
N CYS A 68 6.68 -3.88 7.69
CA CYS A 68 7.45 -5.09 7.38
C CYS A 68 8.91 -4.78 7.00
N PRO A 69 9.63 -3.92 7.78
CA PRO A 69 10.99 -3.56 7.43
C PRO A 69 11.95 -4.75 7.55
N GLY A 70 12.91 -4.83 6.62
CA GLY A 70 14.02 -5.78 6.70
C GLY A 70 13.62 -7.26 6.71
N ARG A 71 12.55 -7.63 6.00
CA ARG A 71 12.03 -9.00 5.96
C ARG A 71 12.55 -9.83 4.78
N GLY A 72 13.38 -9.24 3.91
CA GLY A 72 13.84 -9.90 2.68
C GLY A 72 12.71 -10.11 1.67
N ILE A 73 11.71 -9.23 1.68
CA ILE A 73 10.59 -9.27 0.75
C ILE A 73 11.07 -8.74 -0.61
N ALA A 74 10.94 -9.55 -1.64
CA ALA A 74 11.33 -9.18 -3.00
C ALA A 74 10.14 -8.67 -3.84
N SER A 75 8.93 -8.96 -3.42
CA SER A 75 7.71 -8.52 -4.14
C SER A 75 6.55 -8.22 -3.21
N LEU A 76 5.91 -7.07 -3.43
CA LEU A 76 4.64 -6.68 -2.83
C LEU A 76 3.51 -6.63 -3.88
N THR A 77 3.53 -7.51 -4.88
CA THR A 77 2.48 -7.54 -5.91
C THR A 77 1.07 -7.69 -5.33
N ASP A 78 0.96 -8.43 -4.21
CA ASP A 78 -0.33 -8.70 -3.56
C ASP A 78 -0.79 -7.59 -2.61
N ILE A 79 -0.01 -6.50 -2.50
CA ILE A 79 -0.38 -5.32 -1.69
C ILE A 79 -1.71 -4.69 -2.14
N ARG A 80 -2.10 -4.89 -3.40
CA ARG A 80 -3.37 -4.44 -3.97
C ARG A 80 -4.62 -4.98 -3.24
N GLU A 81 -4.51 -6.12 -2.57
CA GLU A 81 -5.59 -6.70 -1.78
C GLU A 81 -5.78 -5.95 -0.43
N PHE A 82 -4.76 -5.17 -0.02
CA PHE A 82 -4.73 -4.36 1.19
C PHE A 82 -5.11 -2.89 0.90
N PHE A 83 -6.05 -2.65 0.01
CA PHE A 83 -6.39 -1.34 -0.56
C PHE A 83 -6.86 -0.28 0.46
N ASN A 84 -7.17 -0.68 1.69
CA ASN A 84 -7.54 0.24 2.77
C ASN A 84 -6.34 0.74 3.60
N LEU A 85 -5.10 0.45 3.17
CA LEU A 85 -3.89 0.93 3.85
C LEU A 85 -3.84 2.46 3.91
N ARG A 86 -3.44 2.97 5.08
CA ARG A 86 -3.11 4.36 5.34
C ARG A 86 -1.61 4.57 5.58
N GLU A 87 -0.95 3.58 6.15
CA GLU A 87 0.48 3.62 6.45
C GLU A 87 1.13 2.33 5.96
N LEU A 88 2.19 2.47 5.18
CA LEU A 88 3.03 1.37 4.72
C LEU A 88 4.49 1.68 5.02
N ASP A 89 5.14 0.81 5.79
CA ASP A 89 6.58 0.74 5.95
C ASP A 89 7.06 -0.62 5.41
N CYS A 90 7.73 -0.58 4.27
CA CYS A 90 8.38 -1.71 3.63
C CYS A 90 9.88 -1.46 3.43
N SER A 91 10.47 -0.63 4.28
CA SER A 91 11.88 -0.23 4.21
C SER A 91 12.85 -1.41 4.39
N GLY A 92 14.04 -1.30 3.79
CA GLY A 92 15.11 -2.27 3.97
C GLY A 92 14.78 -3.67 3.45
N ASN A 93 14.03 -3.79 2.38
CA ASN A 93 13.69 -5.03 1.71
C ASN A 93 14.43 -5.14 0.35
N ASP A 94 14.05 -6.12 -0.47
CA ASP A 94 14.67 -6.39 -1.77
C ASP A 94 13.74 -6.02 -2.95
N LEU A 95 12.87 -5.03 -2.75
CA LEU A 95 11.87 -4.61 -3.73
C LEU A 95 12.55 -3.95 -4.93
N THR A 96 12.21 -4.39 -6.14
CA THR A 96 12.63 -3.75 -7.39
C THR A 96 11.53 -2.90 -8.02
N ARG A 97 10.28 -3.17 -7.69
CA ARG A 97 9.09 -2.45 -8.14
C ARG A 97 8.09 -2.37 -7.01
N LEU A 98 7.35 -1.25 -6.96
CA LEU A 98 6.26 -1.06 -6.02
C LEU A 98 5.11 -0.34 -6.73
N ASP A 99 3.98 -1.03 -6.83
CA ASP A 99 2.73 -0.51 -7.40
C ASP A 99 1.72 -0.33 -6.26
N LEU A 100 1.36 0.93 -6.01
CA LEU A 100 0.43 1.33 -4.95
C LEU A 100 -0.88 1.91 -5.50
N THR A 101 -1.16 1.74 -6.79
CA THR A 101 -2.35 2.31 -7.46
C THR A 101 -3.67 1.87 -6.84
N ALA A 102 -3.71 0.68 -6.20
CA ALA A 102 -4.86 0.21 -5.45
C ALA A 102 -4.97 0.81 -4.04
N CYS A 103 -3.86 1.33 -3.47
CA CYS A 103 -3.80 1.83 -2.08
C CYS A 103 -4.17 3.32 -2.01
N THR A 104 -5.33 3.70 -2.54
CA THR A 104 -5.73 5.10 -2.73
C THR A 104 -5.94 5.91 -1.44
N TYR A 105 -6.02 5.23 -0.29
CA TYR A 105 -6.13 5.85 1.04
C TYR A 105 -4.78 6.06 1.74
N LEU A 106 -3.64 5.76 1.06
CA LEU A 106 -2.33 5.83 1.68
C LEU A 106 -1.96 7.28 2.01
N GLU A 107 -1.56 7.50 3.27
CA GLU A 107 -1.17 8.79 3.84
C GLU A 107 0.34 8.87 4.14
N ARG A 108 0.94 7.71 4.45
CA ARG A 108 2.38 7.60 4.77
C ARG A 108 2.99 6.38 4.07
N LEU A 109 4.13 6.61 3.42
CA LEU A 109 4.91 5.58 2.73
C LEU A 109 6.38 5.66 3.15
N ASP A 110 6.91 4.58 3.72
CA ASP A 110 8.34 4.35 3.88
C ASP A 110 8.75 3.15 3.03
N CYS A 111 9.44 3.41 1.94
CA CYS A 111 9.99 2.38 1.06
C CYS A 111 11.50 2.57 0.85
N ARG A 112 12.16 3.26 1.78
CA ARG A 112 13.61 3.52 1.72
C ARG A 112 14.42 2.22 1.76
N ASP A 113 15.67 2.34 1.30
CA ASP A 113 16.64 1.24 1.37
C ASP A 113 16.11 -0.06 0.73
N ASN A 114 15.68 0.06 -0.53
CA ASN A 114 15.30 -1.04 -1.42
C ASN A 114 16.12 -0.92 -2.73
N ALA A 115 15.76 -1.71 -3.74
CA ALA A 115 16.35 -1.64 -5.08
C ALA A 115 15.32 -1.18 -6.13
N LEU A 116 14.44 -0.23 -5.76
CA LEU A 116 13.33 0.20 -6.60
C LEU A 116 13.83 0.92 -7.85
N VAL A 117 13.48 0.39 -9.00
CA VAL A 117 13.62 1.05 -10.31
C VAL A 117 12.29 1.63 -10.81
N SER A 118 11.19 1.29 -10.14
CA SER A 118 9.84 1.79 -10.46
C SER A 118 8.99 1.87 -9.18
N LEU A 119 8.36 3.04 -9.00
CA LEU A 119 7.37 3.32 -7.97
C LEU A 119 6.16 3.95 -8.63
N ASP A 120 5.00 3.30 -8.52
CA ASP A 120 3.74 3.78 -9.07
C ASP A 120 2.81 4.26 -7.95
N LEU A 121 2.47 5.56 -8.00
CA LEU A 121 1.65 6.27 -7.03
C LEU A 121 0.37 6.82 -7.66
N ASP A 122 -0.02 6.35 -8.86
CA ASP A 122 -1.23 6.89 -9.49
C ASP A 122 -2.47 6.63 -8.64
N GLY A 123 -3.27 7.68 -8.46
CA GLY A 123 -4.46 7.64 -7.60
C GLY A 123 -4.19 7.80 -6.10
N VAL A 124 -2.93 7.84 -5.62
CA VAL A 124 -2.58 7.97 -4.18
C VAL A 124 -2.61 9.44 -3.75
N ARG A 125 -3.79 10.05 -3.78
CA ARG A 125 -3.99 11.50 -3.61
C ARG A 125 -3.82 12.00 -2.18
N GLY A 126 -3.99 11.09 -1.20
CA GLY A 126 -3.93 11.40 0.24
C GLY A 126 -2.53 11.33 0.84
N LEU A 127 -1.49 11.04 0.03
CA LEU A 127 -0.13 10.87 0.53
C LEU A 127 0.43 12.19 1.05
N VAL A 128 0.80 12.22 2.34
CA VAL A 128 1.30 13.40 3.05
C VAL A 128 2.80 13.31 3.30
N TRP A 129 3.28 12.10 3.55
CA TRP A 129 4.69 11.85 3.87
C TRP A 129 5.22 10.65 3.09
N MET A 130 6.38 10.81 2.46
CA MET A 130 7.05 9.75 1.72
C MET A 130 8.56 9.78 1.94
N ASP A 131 9.12 8.61 2.24
CA ASP A 131 10.56 8.34 2.18
C ASP A 131 10.79 7.19 1.17
N CYS A 132 11.41 7.53 0.05
CA CYS A 132 11.87 6.59 -0.96
C CYS A 132 13.38 6.68 -1.17
N SER A 133 14.11 7.18 -0.16
CA SER A 133 15.56 7.32 -0.21
C SER A 133 16.29 5.99 -0.34
N GLY A 134 17.52 6.01 -0.87
CA GLY A 134 18.32 4.79 -0.99
C GLY A 134 17.71 3.74 -1.91
N ASN A 135 17.28 4.18 -3.10
CA ASN A 135 16.75 3.31 -4.15
C ASN A 135 17.46 3.61 -5.49
N ASP A 136 17.01 2.99 -6.57
CA ASP A 136 17.57 3.15 -7.93
C ASP A 136 16.59 3.84 -8.90
N LEU A 137 15.71 4.71 -8.36
CA LEU A 137 14.65 5.35 -9.16
C LEU A 137 15.26 6.34 -10.18
N PRO A 138 15.09 6.10 -11.50
CA PRO A 138 15.52 7.04 -12.54
C PRO A 138 14.54 8.21 -12.72
N ARG A 139 13.31 8.04 -12.25
CA ARG A 139 12.22 9.02 -12.29
C ARG A 139 11.28 8.79 -11.12
N LEU A 140 10.59 9.84 -10.70
CA LEU A 140 9.56 9.81 -9.69
C LEU A 140 8.39 10.66 -10.17
N ASP A 141 7.24 10.01 -10.40
CA ASP A 141 6.02 10.69 -10.83
C ASP A 141 5.17 11.04 -9.60
N LEU A 142 4.93 12.34 -9.40
CA LEU A 142 4.20 12.89 -8.26
C LEU A 142 2.90 13.58 -8.68
N HIS A 143 2.42 13.40 -9.91
CA HIS A 143 1.25 14.13 -10.42
C HIS A 143 -0.03 13.86 -9.62
N SER A 144 -0.15 12.68 -9.00
CA SER A 144 -1.30 12.29 -8.16
C SER A 144 -1.16 12.67 -6.69
N THR A 145 -0.01 13.19 -6.24
CA THR A 145 0.30 13.37 -4.80
C THR A 145 0.14 14.82 -4.32
N ALA A 146 -1.01 15.42 -4.62
CA ALA A 146 -1.26 16.85 -4.32
C ALA A 146 -1.20 17.22 -2.83
N SER A 147 -1.35 16.26 -1.92
CA SER A 147 -1.29 16.47 -0.47
C SER A 147 0.11 16.30 0.12
N LEU A 148 1.15 16.02 -0.71
CA LEU A 148 2.48 15.67 -0.23
C LEU A 148 3.17 16.88 0.40
N LEU A 149 3.51 16.76 1.70
CA LEU A 149 4.17 17.81 2.51
C LEU A 149 5.64 17.49 2.82
N THR A 150 6.00 16.20 2.81
CA THR A 150 7.38 15.78 3.10
C THR A 150 7.78 14.67 2.14
N LEU A 151 8.89 14.89 1.45
CA LEU A 151 9.49 13.95 0.52
C LEU A 151 10.98 13.79 0.85
N ASP A 152 11.40 12.56 1.10
CA ASP A 152 12.81 12.19 1.05
C ASP A 152 13.03 11.27 -0.15
N CYS A 153 13.76 11.74 -1.16
CA CYS A 153 14.14 10.95 -2.32
C CYS A 153 15.66 10.95 -2.54
N ARG A 154 16.42 11.14 -1.46
CA ARG A 154 17.89 11.09 -1.50
C ARG A 154 18.41 9.74 -1.98
N GLY A 155 19.61 9.76 -2.57
CA GLY A 155 20.28 8.51 -2.92
C GLY A 155 19.51 7.69 -3.94
N ASN A 156 19.05 8.33 -5.01
CA ASN A 156 18.39 7.74 -6.15
C ASN A 156 19.15 8.09 -7.45
N ALA A 157 18.61 7.67 -8.59
CA ALA A 157 19.15 7.93 -9.91
C ALA A 157 18.32 8.98 -10.69
N LEU A 158 17.64 9.89 -9.97
CA LEU A 158 16.76 10.89 -10.60
C LEU A 158 17.56 11.83 -11.50
N THR A 159 17.02 12.13 -12.69
CA THR A 159 17.56 13.13 -13.61
C THR A 159 16.74 14.42 -13.63
N THR A 160 15.46 14.30 -13.38
CA THR A 160 14.50 15.40 -13.24
C THR A 160 13.53 15.07 -12.10
N LEU A 161 12.95 16.10 -11.49
CA LEU A 161 11.87 15.95 -10.51
C LEU A 161 10.84 17.06 -10.74
N ASP A 162 9.58 16.68 -10.91
CA ASP A 162 8.47 17.61 -11.01
C ASP A 162 7.62 17.54 -9.74
N VAL A 163 7.60 18.65 -8.98
CA VAL A 163 6.82 18.82 -7.75
C VAL A 163 5.69 19.85 -7.92
N ALA A 164 5.41 20.28 -9.15
CA ALA A 164 4.41 21.32 -9.41
C ALA A 164 2.98 20.89 -9.01
N SER A 165 2.70 19.59 -8.96
CA SER A 165 1.40 19.08 -8.51
C SER A 165 1.28 18.88 -7.01
N CYS A 166 2.39 18.99 -6.27
CA CYS A 166 2.42 18.78 -4.83
C CYS A 166 1.95 20.02 -4.06
N ASP A 167 1.78 19.88 -2.74
CA ASP A 167 1.45 21.01 -1.85
C ASP A 167 2.55 22.10 -1.93
N ALA A 168 2.12 23.37 -1.90
CA ALA A 168 3.04 24.52 -1.96
C ALA A 168 4.02 24.59 -0.79
N ASN A 169 3.74 23.90 0.31
CA ASN A 169 4.62 23.81 1.49
C ASN A 169 5.49 22.54 1.50
N LEU A 170 5.57 21.83 0.38
CA LEU A 170 6.38 20.61 0.28
C LEU A 170 7.83 20.88 0.72
N LYS A 171 8.31 20.01 1.61
CA LYS A 171 9.73 19.93 2.00
C LYS A 171 10.31 18.69 1.33
N ALA A 172 11.15 18.88 0.32
CA ALA A 172 11.78 17.79 -0.42
C ALA A 172 13.29 17.75 -0.15
N ASP A 173 13.81 16.56 0.18
CA ASP A 173 15.24 16.30 0.21
C ASP A 173 15.62 15.45 -1.02
N VAL A 174 16.39 16.05 -1.91
CA VAL A 174 16.79 15.48 -3.21
C VAL A 174 18.27 15.17 -3.30
N ARG A 175 19.02 15.29 -2.22
CA ARG A 175 20.47 15.12 -2.19
C ARG A 175 20.89 13.74 -2.70
N SER A 176 22.13 13.60 -3.10
CA SER A 176 22.67 12.31 -3.59
C SER A 176 21.90 11.71 -4.78
N ASN A 177 21.42 12.58 -5.66
CA ASN A 177 20.93 12.23 -6.99
C ASN A 177 21.91 12.84 -8.01
N PRO A 178 22.99 12.15 -8.38
CA PRO A 178 24.09 12.74 -9.13
C PRO A 178 23.70 13.20 -10.55
N GLY A 179 22.62 12.61 -11.11
CA GLY A 179 22.08 12.98 -12.41
C GLY A 179 21.03 14.09 -12.38
N LEU A 180 20.62 14.56 -11.19
CA LEU A 180 19.52 15.52 -11.08
C LEU A 180 19.97 16.91 -11.53
N THR A 181 19.42 17.36 -12.64
CA THR A 181 19.75 18.67 -13.27
C THR A 181 18.60 19.67 -13.15
N THR A 182 17.36 19.21 -13.00
CA THR A 182 16.17 20.06 -13.07
C THR A 182 15.13 19.64 -12.04
N VAL A 183 14.62 20.61 -11.28
CA VAL A 183 13.46 20.47 -10.42
C VAL A 183 12.40 21.47 -10.88
N TYR A 184 11.23 20.99 -11.27
CA TYR A 184 10.09 21.83 -11.60
C TYR A 184 9.24 22.07 -10.36
N CYS A 185 8.94 23.32 -10.07
CA CYS A 185 8.07 23.71 -8.94
C CYS A 185 7.12 24.83 -9.41
N LEU A 186 5.98 24.96 -8.71
CA LEU A 186 5.14 26.14 -8.88
C LEU A 186 5.90 27.37 -8.35
N VAL A 187 6.10 28.37 -9.20
CA VAL A 187 6.57 29.67 -8.75
C VAL A 187 5.33 30.42 -8.28
N SER A 188 5.21 30.66 -6.96
CA SER A 188 4.21 31.59 -6.44
C SER A 188 4.50 33.01 -6.99
N GLN A 189 3.58 33.53 -7.78
CA GLN A 189 3.59 34.94 -8.21
C GLN A 189 3.18 35.86 -7.06
#